data_3aaaa94edd5bf023a34a749fcb12f32e
#
_entry.id   3aaaa94edd5bf023a34a749fcb12f32e
#
_cell.length_a   1.000
_cell.length_b   1.000
_cell.length_c   1.000
_cell.angle_alpha   90.00
_cell.angle_beta   90.00
_cell.angle_gamma   90.00
#
_symmetry.space_group_name_H-M   'P 1'
#
loop_
_entity.id
_entity.type
_entity.pdbx_description
1 polymer ?
#
loop_
_entity_poly.entity_id
_entity_poly.type
_entity_poly.pdbx_seq_one_letter_code
_entity_poly.pdbx_strand_id
1 'polypeptide(L)'
;GAFHANPRLAGVNGDSELSAAGMAYIVAQKLGDNRDLAGLVIPGILGDGQEFKGKNLEIFNGGIANGIIVPDRGITLPGRDMAERWYMATSPYLDGISGGEHLIADLIEEAQDQAKGENTSRLDVLLSRIVLEAAPETTQESLLAIYGDTYHLQREVIEDAHALTAVIDACGKAGYGDIGATVCLRSSHYLEQAWEIARQHRVKVIDAVRNARPDEGSIGVYEVHDVTLPSDVADILARDRLNSRPVLVYAHAGSSCRISIRCPAGLTAEIGPVVREIAATCGGNGGGHTRRAGATIPSGKIGVFSRSWQEAFAL
;
A
#
# COMPACT_ATOMS: atom_id res chain seq x y z
N GLY A 1 -1.16 34.01 12.10
CA GLY A 1 -2.13 33.11 11.52
C GLY A 1 -1.44 32.00 10.73
N ALA A 2 -1.94 30.79 10.76
CA ALA A 2 -1.41 29.70 9.94
C ALA A 2 -1.90 29.85 8.50
N PHE A 3 -1.02 29.71 7.52
CA PHE A 3 -1.41 29.56 6.11
C PHE A 3 -1.84 28.12 5.88
N HIS A 4 -2.98 27.93 5.25
CA HIS A 4 -3.55 26.62 4.96
C HIS A 4 -3.66 26.44 3.44
N ALA A 5 -2.84 25.56 2.88
CA ALA A 5 -2.90 25.15 1.47
C ALA A 5 -3.78 23.91 1.35
N ASN A 6 -5.02 24.10 0.91
CA ASN A 6 -5.98 23.02 0.72
C ASN A 6 -6.55 23.08 -0.71
N PRO A 7 -6.36 22.04 -1.54
CA PRO A 7 -6.81 22.02 -2.93
C PRO A 7 -8.33 22.20 -3.05
N ARG A 8 -9.10 21.71 -2.10
CA ARG A 8 -10.57 21.83 -2.09
C ARG A 8 -11.05 23.29 -2.03
N LEU A 9 -10.27 24.21 -1.43
CA LEU A 9 -10.58 25.63 -1.43
C LEU A 9 -10.46 26.27 -2.82
N ALA A 10 -9.74 25.63 -3.72
CA ALA A 10 -9.58 26.03 -5.12
C ALA A 10 -10.44 25.15 -6.09
N GLY A 11 -11.37 24.36 -5.56
CA GLY A 11 -12.24 23.48 -6.37
C GLY A 11 -11.53 22.24 -6.93
N VAL A 12 -10.31 21.92 -6.46
CA VAL A 12 -9.55 20.72 -6.87
C VAL A 12 -9.84 19.58 -5.90
N ASN A 13 -10.12 18.41 -6.43
CA ASN A 13 -10.37 17.22 -5.61
C ASN A 13 -9.06 16.66 -5.04
N GLY A 14 -8.85 16.84 -3.72
CA GLY A 14 -7.68 16.34 -3.01
C GLY A 14 -7.64 14.82 -2.84
N ASP A 15 -8.73 14.10 -3.11
CA ASP A 15 -8.77 12.64 -2.99
C ASP A 15 -8.41 11.92 -4.31
N SER A 16 -8.42 12.64 -5.46
CA SER A 16 -8.22 12.02 -6.79
C SER A 16 -7.40 12.83 -7.79
N GLU A 17 -7.27 14.15 -7.61
CA GLU A 17 -6.67 15.04 -8.61
C GLU A 17 -5.36 15.70 -8.15
N LEU A 18 -5.12 15.76 -6.83
CA LEU A 18 -3.91 16.37 -6.27
C LEU A 18 -3.57 15.74 -4.91
N SER A 19 -2.50 14.96 -4.87
CA SER A 19 -1.94 14.38 -3.64
C SER A 19 -1.34 15.48 -2.73
N ALA A 20 -1.14 15.16 -1.45
CA ALA A 20 -0.45 16.05 -0.51
C ALA A 20 0.98 16.37 -0.98
N ALA A 21 1.68 15.39 -1.55
CA ALA A 21 3.00 15.58 -2.15
C ALA A 21 2.94 16.52 -3.36
N GLY A 22 1.90 16.39 -4.21
CA GLY A 22 1.65 17.30 -5.32
C GLY A 22 1.37 18.73 -4.87
N MET A 23 0.60 18.92 -3.78
CA MET A 23 0.40 20.24 -3.18
C MET A 23 1.70 20.84 -2.65
N ALA A 24 2.51 20.05 -1.94
CA ALA A 24 3.83 20.50 -1.46
C ALA A 24 4.75 20.91 -2.63
N TYR A 25 4.73 20.15 -3.72
CA TYR A 25 5.47 20.49 -4.95
C TYR A 25 5.01 21.81 -5.56
N ILE A 26 3.69 22.07 -5.66
CA ILE A 26 3.17 23.35 -6.16
C ILE A 26 3.65 24.53 -5.28
N VAL A 27 3.68 24.36 -3.98
CA VAL A 27 4.23 25.37 -3.06
C VAL A 27 5.72 25.55 -3.30
N ALA A 28 6.50 24.48 -3.41
CA ALA A 28 7.94 24.54 -3.69
C ALA A 28 8.24 25.29 -5.00
N GLN A 29 7.44 25.09 -6.05
CA GLN A 29 7.57 25.82 -7.33
C GLN A 29 7.36 27.35 -7.19
N LYS A 30 6.65 27.80 -6.17
CA LYS A 30 6.50 29.24 -5.88
C LYS A 30 7.69 29.82 -5.10
N LEU A 31 8.51 28.99 -4.50
CA LEU A 31 9.69 29.40 -3.74
C LEU A 31 10.97 29.43 -4.59
N GLY A 32 10.96 28.83 -5.78
CA GLY A 32 12.11 28.79 -6.69
C GLY A 32 11.96 27.74 -7.77
N ASP A 33 13.02 27.53 -8.57
CA ASP A 33 13.06 26.43 -9.55
C ASP A 33 13.33 25.11 -8.84
N ASN A 34 12.25 24.38 -8.56
CA ASN A 34 12.24 23.08 -7.88
C ASN A 34 11.61 22.00 -8.77
N ARG A 35 11.74 22.12 -10.10
CA ARG A 35 11.20 21.14 -11.06
C ARG A 35 11.73 19.72 -10.86
N ASP A 36 12.94 19.61 -10.35
CA ASP A 36 13.60 18.35 -10.01
C ASP A 36 12.89 17.55 -8.91
N LEU A 37 12.03 18.19 -8.09
CA LEU A 37 11.24 17.53 -7.05
C LEU A 37 9.99 16.81 -7.61
N ALA A 38 9.70 16.92 -8.91
CA ALA A 38 8.53 16.24 -9.51
C ALA A 38 8.57 14.71 -9.30
N GLY A 39 9.77 14.11 -9.23
CA GLY A 39 9.95 12.68 -8.94
C GLY A 39 9.35 12.26 -7.61
N LEU A 40 9.48 13.08 -6.56
CA LEU A 40 8.95 12.78 -5.23
C LEU A 40 7.41 12.86 -5.12
N VAL A 41 6.76 13.44 -6.12
CA VAL A 41 5.28 13.46 -6.16
C VAL A 41 4.72 12.08 -6.52
N ILE A 42 5.46 11.28 -7.30
CA ILE A 42 5.00 9.97 -7.77
C ILE A 42 4.76 8.99 -6.61
N PRO A 43 5.70 8.81 -5.64
CA PRO A 43 5.44 8.02 -4.43
C PRO A 43 4.20 8.48 -3.64
N GLY A 44 3.94 9.78 -3.59
CA GLY A 44 2.74 10.30 -2.93
C GLY A 44 1.45 9.92 -3.66
N ILE A 45 1.43 9.96 -5.00
CA ILE A 45 0.28 9.53 -5.82
C ILE A 45 0.05 8.02 -5.65
N LEU A 46 1.11 7.21 -5.74
CA LEU A 46 1.04 5.75 -5.62
C LEU A 46 0.62 5.33 -4.20
N GLY A 47 1.20 5.95 -3.17
CA GLY A 47 0.90 5.65 -1.77
C GLY A 47 -0.54 5.97 -1.37
N ASP A 48 -1.11 7.05 -1.92
CA ASP A 48 -2.52 7.43 -1.72
C ASP A 48 -3.48 6.60 -2.60
N GLY A 49 -2.96 5.81 -3.55
CA GLY A 49 -3.76 5.09 -4.53
C GLY A 49 -4.53 6.03 -5.46
N GLN A 50 -3.99 7.22 -5.72
CA GLN A 50 -4.60 8.20 -6.63
C GLN A 50 -4.22 7.90 -8.08
N GLU A 51 -5.05 8.39 -9.00
CA GLU A 51 -4.79 8.30 -10.42
C GLU A 51 -4.00 9.53 -10.92
N PHE A 52 -3.35 9.38 -12.07
CA PHE A 52 -2.74 10.49 -12.80
C PHE A 52 -3.82 11.30 -13.51
N LYS A 53 -4.54 12.13 -12.75
CA LYS A 53 -5.60 13.04 -13.20
C LYS A 53 -5.36 14.46 -12.70
N GLY A 54 -6.02 15.44 -13.32
CA GLY A 54 -5.99 16.83 -12.89
C GLY A 54 -4.56 17.35 -12.68
N LYS A 55 -4.27 17.88 -11.51
CA LYS A 55 -2.95 18.43 -11.18
C LYS A 55 -1.87 17.36 -11.03
N ASN A 56 -2.21 16.15 -10.58
CA ASN A 56 -1.27 15.03 -10.55
C ASN A 56 -0.74 14.73 -11.96
N LEU A 57 -1.62 14.72 -12.98
CA LEU A 57 -1.23 14.49 -14.38
C LEU A 57 -0.38 15.63 -14.93
N GLU A 58 -0.70 16.90 -14.60
CA GLU A 58 0.12 18.04 -15.03
C GLU A 58 1.55 17.95 -14.49
N ILE A 59 1.71 17.60 -13.19
CA ILE A 59 3.01 17.42 -12.55
C ILE A 59 3.77 16.25 -13.19
N PHE A 60 3.11 15.13 -13.40
CA PHE A 60 3.67 13.95 -14.04
C PHE A 60 4.20 14.27 -15.45
N ASN A 61 3.39 14.90 -16.31
CA ASN A 61 3.79 15.29 -17.65
C ASN A 61 4.95 16.31 -17.63
N GLY A 62 4.94 17.24 -16.68
CA GLY A 62 6.05 18.17 -16.45
C GLY A 62 7.34 17.45 -16.05
N GLY A 63 7.24 16.43 -15.20
CA GLY A 63 8.36 15.58 -14.80
C GLY A 63 8.97 14.81 -15.98
N ILE A 64 8.13 14.27 -16.86
CA ILE A 64 8.57 13.59 -18.10
C ILE A 64 9.28 14.59 -19.03
N ALA A 65 8.65 15.74 -19.29
CA ALA A 65 9.21 16.76 -20.18
C ALA A 65 10.58 17.29 -19.71
N ASN A 66 10.84 17.27 -18.40
CA ASN A 66 12.11 17.67 -17.82
C ASN A 66 13.10 16.50 -17.60
N GLY A 67 12.78 15.27 -18.06
CA GLY A 67 13.63 14.11 -17.90
C GLY A 67 13.84 13.65 -16.44
N ILE A 68 12.91 13.98 -15.55
CA ILE A 68 12.94 13.59 -14.14
C ILE A 68 12.25 12.23 -13.93
N ILE A 69 11.21 11.96 -14.72
CA ILE A 69 10.41 10.75 -14.67
C ILE A 69 10.46 10.07 -16.04
N VAL A 70 10.79 8.78 -16.05
CA VAL A 70 10.74 7.95 -17.24
C VAL A 70 9.68 6.87 -17.02
N PRO A 71 8.51 6.98 -17.66
CA PRO A 71 7.49 5.93 -17.58
C PRO A 71 7.90 4.70 -18.38
N ASP A 72 7.56 3.54 -17.89
CA ASP A 72 7.77 2.24 -18.52
C ASP A 72 6.65 1.28 -18.14
N ARG A 73 6.70 0.04 -18.60
CA ARG A 73 5.81 -1.03 -18.21
C ARG A 73 6.62 -2.22 -17.68
N GLY A 74 6.20 -2.77 -16.56
CA GLY A 74 6.94 -3.86 -15.93
C GLY A 74 6.25 -4.40 -14.68
N ILE A 75 7.04 -5.11 -13.88
CA ILE A 75 6.60 -5.61 -12.58
C ILE A 75 6.47 -4.43 -11.61
N THR A 76 5.27 -4.25 -11.06
CA THR A 76 4.95 -3.17 -10.12
C THR A 76 5.35 -3.50 -8.67
N LEU A 77 5.69 -4.75 -8.41
CA LEU A 77 6.08 -5.22 -7.08
C LEU A 77 7.41 -4.60 -6.63
N PRO A 78 7.48 -3.99 -5.44
CA PRO A 78 8.69 -3.39 -4.92
C PRO A 78 9.71 -4.45 -4.48
N GLY A 79 11.00 -4.26 -4.80
CA GLY A 79 12.08 -5.14 -4.37
C GLY A 79 13.41 -4.70 -4.98
N ARG A 80 14.52 -5.15 -4.38
CA ARG A 80 15.88 -4.86 -4.87
C ARG A 80 16.28 -5.73 -6.06
N ASP A 81 15.74 -6.95 -6.09
CA ASP A 81 15.96 -7.90 -7.18
C ASP A 81 14.65 -8.63 -7.55
N MET A 82 14.72 -9.44 -8.60
CA MET A 82 13.55 -10.14 -9.12
C MET A 82 12.98 -11.13 -8.10
N ALA A 83 13.78 -11.85 -7.33
CA ALA A 83 13.28 -12.80 -6.36
C ALA A 83 12.59 -12.09 -5.19
N GLU A 84 13.22 -11.03 -4.66
CA GLU A 84 12.64 -10.24 -3.57
C GLU A 84 11.30 -9.62 -3.96
N ARG A 85 11.12 -9.17 -5.20
CA ARG A 85 9.84 -8.63 -5.71
C ARG A 85 8.70 -9.62 -5.48
N TRP A 86 8.94 -10.91 -5.68
CA TRP A 86 7.91 -11.95 -5.58
C TRP A 86 7.70 -12.43 -4.15
N TYR A 87 8.73 -12.95 -3.50
CA TYR A 87 8.51 -13.54 -2.18
C TYR A 87 8.23 -12.50 -1.08
N MET A 88 8.52 -11.22 -1.34
CA MET A 88 8.16 -10.10 -0.46
C MET A 88 6.94 -9.30 -0.94
N ALA A 89 6.14 -9.83 -1.88
CA ALA A 89 4.95 -9.17 -2.38
C ALA A 89 3.89 -8.99 -1.28
N THR A 90 3.46 -7.76 -1.08
CA THR A 90 2.40 -7.37 -0.11
C THR A 90 1.38 -6.40 -0.71
N SER A 91 1.68 -5.85 -1.90
CA SER A 91 0.77 -4.99 -2.64
C SER A 91 0.99 -5.14 -4.15
N PRO A 92 0.28 -6.09 -4.79
CA PRO A 92 -0.63 -7.06 -4.20
C PRO A 92 0.08 -8.17 -3.42
N TYR A 93 -0.63 -8.76 -2.45
CA TYR A 93 -0.27 -10.02 -1.82
C TYR A 93 -0.71 -11.17 -2.73
N LEU A 94 0.16 -12.15 -2.94
CA LEU A 94 -0.07 -13.29 -3.81
C LEU A 94 -0.06 -14.56 -2.95
N ASP A 95 -1.20 -15.17 -2.77
CA ASP A 95 -1.29 -16.37 -1.95
C ASP A 95 -0.47 -17.52 -2.58
N GLY A 96 0.20 -18.32 -1.77
CA GLY A 96 1.18 -19.31 -2.21
C GLY A 96 2.57 -18.73 -2.57
N ILE A 97 2.63 -17.53 -3.13
CA ILE A 97 3.86 -16.86 -3.60
C ILE A 97 4.52 -16.02 -2.49
N SER A 98 3.76 -15.08 -1.90
CA SER A 98 4.28 -14.18 -0.87
C SER A 98 4.82 -14.95 0.33
N GLY A 99 6.11 -14.74 0.68
CA GLY A 99 6.84 -15.47 1.71
C GLY A 99 7.35 -16.86 1.27
N GLY A 100 7.24 -17.22 -0.01
CA GLY A 100 7.70 -18.49 -0.57
C GLY A 100 9.08 -18.39 -1.24
N GLU A 101 10.14 -18.04 -0.50
CA GLU A 101 11.48 -17.80 -1.04
C GLU A 101 12.01 -18.98 -1.87
N HIS A 102 11.88 -20.21 -1.36
CA HIS A 102 12.33 -21.41 -2.07
C HIS A 102 11.52 -21.66 -3.35
N LEU A 103 10.19 -21.54 -3.27
CA LEU A 103 9.33 -21.68 -4.44
C LEU A 103 9.71 -20.66 -5.54
N ILE A 104 9.96 -19.42 -5.17
CA ILE A 104 10.37 -18.39 -6.12
C ILE A 104 11.73 -18.69 -6.76
N ALA A 105 12.68 -19.22 -6.00
CA ALA A 105 13.97 -19.63 -6.54
C ALA A 105 13.79 -20.74 -7.59
N ASP A 106 12.98 -21.75 -7.30
CA ASP A 106 12.67 -22.85 -8.22
C ASP A 106 11.96 -22.35 -9.49
N LEU A 107 10.95 -21.48 -9.35
CA LEU A 107 10.21 -20.91 -10.50
C LEU A 107 11.11 -20.02 -11.39
N ILE A 108 12.06 -19.30 -10.80
CA ILE A 108 13.04 -18.50 -11.55
C ILE A 108 13.99 -19.42 -12.33
N GLU A 109 14.46 -20.50 -11.75
CA GLU A 109 15.33 -21.48 -12.40
C GLU A 109 14.59 -22.17 -13.57
N GLU A 110 13.37 -22.68 -13.32
CA GLU A 110 12.53 -23.27 -14.36
C GLU A 110 12.29 -22.34 -15.54
N ALA A 111 11.97 -21.04 -15.24
CA ALA A 111 11.74 -20.06 -16.28
C ALA A 111 13.01 -19.76 -17.10
N GLN A 112 14.20 -19.84 -16.49
CA GLN A 112 15.46 -19.72 -17.20
C GLN A 112 15.69 -20.88 -18.18
N ASP A 113 15.38 -22.11 -17.75
CA ASP A 113 15.61 -23.31 -18.55
C ASP A 113 14.61 -23.43 -19.71
N GLN A 114 13.34 -23.09 -19.47
CA GLN A 114 12.32 -23.07 -20.53
C GLN A 114 12.61 -21.99 -21.59
N ALA A 115 13.03 -20.80 -21.20
CA ALA A 115 13.36 -19.73 -22.13
C ALA A 115 14.57 -20.04 -23.03
N LYS A 116 15.48 -20.97 -22.66
CA LYS A 116 16.59 -21.41 -23.49
C LYS A 116 16.15 -22.27 -24.69
N GLY A 117 15.00 -22.95 -24.56
CA GLY A 117 14.47 -23.87 -25.59
C GLY A 117 13.44 -23.25 -26.53
N GLU A 118 12.87 -22.13 -26.18
CA GLU A 118 11.76 -21.46 -26.89
C GLU A 118 12.08 -19.98 -27.17
N ASN A 119 11.52 -19.41 -28.23
CA ASN A 119 11.64 -17.99 -28.54
C ASN A 119 10.70 -17.12 -27.64
N THR A 120 10.63 -17.45 -26.35
CA THR A 120 9.74 -16.86 -25.35
C THR A 120 10.56 -16.10 -24.32
N SER A 121 10.08 -14.94 -23.90
CA SER A 121 10.74 -14.16 -22.86
C SER A 121 10.75 -14.91 -21.53
N ARG A 122 11.90 -14.95 -20.86
CA ARG A 122 12.03 -15.50 -19.49
C ARG A 122 11.01 -14.86 -18.53
N LEU A 123 10.75 -13.57 -18.66
CA LEU A 123 9.78 -12.87 -17.83
C LEU A 123 8.37 -13.37 -18.08
N ASP A 124 7.99 -13.63 -19.33
CA ASP A 124 6.64 -14.11 -19.68
C ASP A 124 6.39 -15.54 -19.13
N VAL A 125 7.41 -16.38 -19.17
CA VAL A 125 7.34 -17.74 -18.57
C VAL A 125 7.16 -17.62 -17.06
N LEU A 126 8.00 -16.81 -16.39
CA LEU A 126 7.92 -16.61 -14.94
C LEU A 126 6.57 -16.03 -14.52
N LEU A 127 6.08 -14.98 -15.21
CA LEU A 127 4.76 -14.39 -14.96
C LEU A 127 3.64 -15.43 -15.09
N SER A 128 3.67 -16.23 -16.15
CA SER A 128 2.66 -17.25 -16.37
C SER A 128 2.63 -18.28 -15.23
N ARG A 129 3.80 -18.73 -14.77
CA ARG A 129 3.91 -19.68 -13.66
C ARG A 129 3.41 -19.09 -12.35
N ILE A 130 3.81 -17.86 -12.03
CA ILE A 130 3.39 -17.17 -10.81
C ILE A 130 1.87 -16.93 -10.80
N VAL A 131 1.31 -16.51 -11.94
CA VAL A 131 -0.15 -16.32 -12.05
C VAL A 131 -0.89 -17.64 -11.87
N LEU A 132 -0.42 -18.74 -12.45
CA LEU A 132 -1.03 -20.05 -12.27
C LEU A 132 -0.99 -20.54 -10.81
N GLU A 133 0.11 -20.30 -10.11
CA GLU A 133 0.28 -20.67 -8.70
C GLU A 133 -0.63 -19.82 -7.78
N ALA A 134 -0.69 -18.49 -8.00
CA ALA A 134 -1.44 -17.58 -7.15
C ALA A 134 -2.96 -17.55 -7.43
N ALA A 135 -3.40 -17.89 -8.65
CA ALA A 135 -4.77 -17.72 -9.12
C ALA A 135 -5.86 -18.40 -8.26
N PRO A 136 -5.64 -19.56 -7.63
CA PRO A 136 -6.69 -20.22 -6.85
C PRO A 136 -7.24 -19.39 -5.68
N GLU A 137 -6.39 -18.55 -5.04
CA GLU A 137 -6.72 -17.83 -3.81
C GLU A 137 -6.58 -16.31 -3.94
N THR A 138 -6.18 -15.81 -5.12
CA THR A 138 -5.91 -14.38 -5.36
C THR A 138 -6.97 -13.79 -6.29
N THR A 139 -7.41 -12.56 -6.00
CA THR A 139 -8.39 -11.87 -6.85
C THR A 139 -7.82 -11.54 -8.23
N GLN A 140 -8.71 -11.45 -9.23
CA GLN A 140 -8.33 -11.04 -10.58
C GLN A 140 -7.71 -9.63 -10.59
N GLU A 141 -8.22 -8.70 -9.77
CA GLU A 141 -7.67 -7.35 -9.64
C GLU A 141 -6.20 -7.39 -9.21
N SER A 142 -5.87 -8.21 -8.22
CA SER A 142 -4.51 -8.36 -7.71
C SER A 142 -3.58 -9.04 -8.70
N LEU A 143 -4.05 -10.05 -9.43
CA LEU A 143 -3.27 -10.67 -10.49
C LEU A 143 -2.95 -9.69 -11.63
N LEU A 144 -3.91 -8.87 -12.03
CA LEU A 144 -3.70 -7.85 -13.05
C LEU A 144 -2.79 -6.71 -12.58
N ALA A 145 -2.75 -6.44 -11.27
CA ALA A 145 -1.88 -5.40 -10.70
C ALA A 145 -0.39 -5.78 -10.64
N ILE A 146 -0.02 -7.03 -10.90
CA ILE A 146 1.38 -7.50 -10.90
C ILE A 146 2.22 -6.81 -11.97
N TYR A 147 1.62 -6.57 -13.14
CA TYR A 147 2.28 -5.99 -14.29
C TYR A 147 1.52 -4.76 -14.78
N GLY A 148 2.18 -3.63 -14.81
CA GLY A 148 1.54 -2.36 -15.12
C GLY A 148 2.53 -1.24 -15.40
N ASP A 149 2.08 -0.02 -15.16
CA ASP A 149 2.90 1.17 -15.36
C ASP A 149 3.94 1.28 -14.24
N THR A 150 5.18 1.46 -14.62
CA THR A 150 6.33 1.68 -13.74
C THR A 150 6.97 3.02 -14.04
N TYR A 151 7.68 3.58 -13.08
CA TYR A 151 8.24 4.93 -13.21
C TYR A 151 9.66 4.94 -12.66
N HIS A 152 10.64 5.25 -13.53
CA HIS A 152 12.01 5.48 -13.13
C HIS A 152 12.22 6.95 -12.77
N LEU A 153 12.66 7.18 -11.54
CA LEU A 153 12.88 8.50 -10.96
C LEU A 153 14.35 8.86 -11.05
N GLN A 154 14.71 9.65 -12.04
CA GLN A 154 16.11 9.91 -12.43
C GLN A 154 16.94 10.69 -11.40
N ARG A 155 16.31 11.24 -10.36
CA ARG A 155 16.96 12.05 -9.34
C ARG A 155 16.97 11.40 -7.96
N GLU A 156 16.22 10.32 -7.77
CA GLU A 156 16.02 9.72 -6.46
C GLU A 156 17.03 8.58 -6.22
N VAL A 157 17.38 8.36 -4.94
CA VAL A 157 18.34 7.31 -4.54
C VAL A 157 17.75 5.90 -4.69
N ILE A 158 16.43 5.78 -4.74
CA ILE A 158 15.69 4.59 -5.16
C ILE A 158 14.93 5.00 -6.43
N GLU A 159 15.43 4.55 -7.57
CA GLU A 159 14.91 4.95 -8.88
C GLU A 159 13.53 4.38 -9.19
N ASP A 160 13.21 3.19 -8.70
CA ASP A 160 11.89 2.56 -8.86
C ASP A 160 10.87 3.22 -7.94
N ALA A 161 9.86 3.87 -8.51
CA ALA A 161 8.85 4.61 -7.75
C ALA A 161 8.02 3.73 -6.81
N HIS A 162 7.70 2.49 -7.22
CA HIS A 162 6.96 1.54 -6.36
C HIS A 162 7.83 1.12 -5.16
N ALA A 163 9.11 0.88 -5.40
CA ALA A 163 10.07 0.55 -4.35
C ALA A 163 10.27 1.73 -3.39
N LEU A 164 10.45 2.95 -3.91
CA LEU A 164 10.57 4.16 -3.09
C LEU A 164 9.33 4.36 -2.22
N THR A 165 8.12 4.19 -2.80
CA THR A 165 6.85 4.27 -2.07
C THR A 165 6.83 3.28 -0.90
N ALA A 166 7.15 2.02 -1.15
CA ALA A 166 7.13 0.97 -0.13
C ALA A 166 8.15 1.21 0.99
N VAL A 167 9.33 1.72 0.66
CA VAL A 167 10.39 2.02 1.64
C VAL A 167 9.97 3.19 2.54
N ILE A 168 9.46 4.29 1.96
CA ILE A 168 9.03 5.47 2.71
C ILE A 168 7.85 5.11 3.64
N ASP A 169 6.86 4.38 3.12
CA ASP A 169 5.69 3.94 3.89
C ASP A 169 6.08 3.06 5.08
N ALA A 170 6.95 2.08 4.86
CA ALA A 170 7.46 1.21 5.91
C ALA A 170 8.25 1.98 7.00
N CYS A 171 9.10 2.93 6.59
CA CYS A 171 9.82 3.79 7.53
C CYS A 171 8.84 4.60 8.39
N GLY A 172 7.81 5.18 7.78
CA GLY A 172 6.77 5.93 8.50
C GLY A 172 6.00 5.05 9.50
N LYS A 173 5.54 3.87 9.08
CA LYS A 173 4.79 2.92 9.92
C LYS A 173 5.63 2.37 11.07
N ALA A 174 6.90 2.09 10.85
CA ALA A 174 7.83 1.57 11.85
C ALA A 174 8.35 2.64 12.83
N GLY A 175 7.97 3.92 12.65
CA GLY A 175 8.41 5.02 13.51
C GLY A 175 9.77 5.62 13.16
N TYR A 176 10.33 5.30 12.00
CA TYR A 176 11.60 5.81 11.46
C TYR A 176 11.36 6.84 10.35
N GLY A 177 10.44 7.77 10.59
CA GLY A 177 10.08 8.80 9.61
C GLY A 177 11.24 9.72 9.22
N ASP A 178 12.21 9.92 10.10
CA ASP A 178 13.47 10.64 9.85
C ASP A 178 14.33 9.92 8.80
N ILE A 179 14.41 8.60 8.84
CA ILE A 179 15.11 7.79 7.83
C ILE A 179 14.41 7.92 6.48
N GLY A 180 13.07 7.76 6.44
CA GLY A 180 12.28 7.96 5.23
C GLY A 180 12.45 9.36 4.64
N ALA A 181 12.44 10.40 5.47
CA ALA A 181 12.71 11.78 5.05
C ALA A 181 14.13 11.95 4.49
N THR A 182 15.13 11.31 5.10
CA THR A 182 16.52 11.35 4.62
C THR A 182 16.66 10.72 3.22
N VAL A 183 15.95 9.62 2.95
CA VAL A 183 15.87 9.02 1.60
C VAL A 183 15.24 10.01 0.60
N CYS A 184 14.14 10.68 0.96
CA CYS A 184 13.53 11.73 0.14
C CYS A 184 14.42 12.95 -0.09
N LEU A 185 15.36 13.24 0.82
CA LEU A 185 16.39 14.25 0.64
C LEU A 185 17.57 13.78 -0.23
N ARG A 186 17.41 12.61 -0.89
CA ARG A 186 18.42 12.03 -1.79
C ARG A 186 19.73 11.65 -1.11
N SER A 187 19.69 11.39 0.18
CA SER A 187 20.84 10.92 0.92
C SER A 187 20.88 9.40 0.95
N SER A 188 22.01 8.82 0.57
CA SER A 188 22.25 7.37 0.66
C SER A 188 22.70 6.91 2.05
N HIS A 189 22.86 7.83 3.01
CA HIS A 189 23.44 7.55 4.32
C HIS A 189 22.68 6.45 5.09
N TYR A 190 21.35 6.45 5.00
CA TYR A 190 20.51 5.43 5.65
C TYR A 190 19.80 4.50 4.66
N LEU A 191 20.25 4.43 3.43
CA LEU A 191 19.57 3.68 2.37
C LEU A 191 19.41 2.19 2.69
N GLU A 192 20.49 1.53 3.12
CA GLU A 192 20.45 0.11 3.51
C GLU A 192 19.56 -0.12 4.73
N GLN A 193 19.58 0.78 5.69
CA GLN A 193 18.71 0.71 6.86
C GLN A 193 17.24 0.88 6.47
N ALA A 194 16.92 1.80 5.56
CA ALA A 194 15.57 2.01 5.04
C ALA A 194 15.04 0.75 4.32
N TRP A 195 15.88 0.11 3.50
CA TRP A 195 15.54 -1.16 2.86
C TRP A 195 15.30 -2.29 3.87
N GLU A 196 16.14 -2.39 4.91
CA GLU A 196 15.97 -3.41 5.94
C GLU A 196 14.69 -3.19 6.75
N ILE A 197 14.33 -1.94 7.08
CA ILE A 197 13.06 -1.59 7.71
C ILE A 197 11.89 -2.04 6.81
N ALA A 198 11.95 -1.75 5.51
CA ALA A 198 10.92 -2.15 4.56
C ALA A 198 10.82 -3.67 4.44
N ARG A 199 11.94 -4.37 4.41
CA ARG A 199 11.99 -5.84 4.38
C ARG A 199 11.33 -6.43 5.64
N GLN A 200 11.74 -5.97 6.82
CA GLN A 200 11.20 -6.44 8.11
C GLN A 200 9.70 -6.17 8.22
N HIS A 201 9.24 -5.01 7.77
CA HIS A 201 7.81 -4.70 7.76
C HIS A 201 7.04 -5.68 6.86
N ARG A 202 7.52 -5.95 5.65
CA ARG A 202 6.88 -6.90 4.72
C ARG A 202 6.85 -8.33 5.28
N VAL A 203 7.92 -8.80 5.91
CA VAL A 203 7.93 -10.11 6.60
C VAL A 203 6.83 -10.18 7.64
N LYS A 204 6.71 -9.16 8.51
CA LYS A 204 5.66 -9.11 9.53
C LYS A 204 4.25 -9.12 8.92
N VAL A 205 4.04 -8.37 7.83
CA VAL A 205 2.74 -8.34 7.12
C VAL A 205 2.42 -9.73 6.56
N ILE A 206 3.36 -10.39 5.87
CA ILE A 206 3.19 -11.72 5.29
C ILE A 206 2.86 -12.74 6.39
N ASP A 207 3.60 -12.73 7.49
CA ASP A 207 3.37 -13.63 8.62
C ASP A 207 2.00 -13.40 9.26
N ALA A 208 1.61 -12.13 9.44
CA ALA A 208 0.30 -11.79 9.98
C ALA A 208 -0.84 -12.26 9.07
N VAL A 209 -0.71 -12.09 7.74
CA VAL A 209 -1.72 -12.55 6.76
C VAL A 209 -1.82 -14.07 6.71
N ARG A 210 -0.69 -14.78 6.73
CA ARG A 210 -0.64 -16.25 6.73
C ARG A 210 -1.28 -16.85 7.99
N ASN A 211 -1.11 -16.18 9.13
CA ASN A 211 -1.63 -16.61 10.41
C ASN A 211 -3.01 -16.00 10.74
N ALA A 212 -3.54 -15.12 9.88
CA ALA A 212 -4.82 -14.47 10.13
C ALA A 212 -5.94 -15.51 10.24
N ARG A 213 -6.63 -15.47 11.38
CA ARG A 213 -7.85 -16.26 11.63
C ARG A 213 -8.91 -15.31 12.16
N PRO A 214 -10.16 -15.45 11.73
CA PRO A 214 -11.25 -14.66 12.30
C PRO A 214 -11.35 -14.89 13.81
N ASP A 215 -11.68 -13.85 14.57
CA ASP A 215 -12.00 -13.98 15.99
C ASP A 215 -13.15 -14.96 16.20
N GLU A 216 -13.10 -15.73 17.27
CA GLU A 216 -14.10 -16.75 17.58
C GLU A 216 -15.51 -16.15 17.66
N GLY A 217 -16.45 -16.70 16.90
CA GLY A 217 -17.82 -16.21 16.81
C GLY A 217 -18.02 -14.91 16.03
N SER A 218 -16.98 -14.40 15.36
CA SER A 218 -17.03 -13.18 14.55
C SER A 218 -16.83 -13.47 13.08
N ILE A 219 -17.43 -12.64 12.23
CA ILE A 219 -17.27 -12.73 10.78
C ILE A 219 -16.45 -11.52 10.31
N GLY A 220 -15.31 -11.78 9.67
CA GLY A 220 -14.48 -10.73 9.07
C GLY A 220 -13.75 -9.83 10.08
N VAL A 221 -13.61 -10.27 11.34
CA VAL A 221 -12.87 -9.58 12.39
C VAL A 221 -11.61 -10.37 12.71
N TYR A 222 -10.45 -9.68 12.73
CA TYR A 222 -9.14 -10.30 12.90
C TYR A 222 -8.29 -9.50 13.88
N GLU A 223 -7.61 -10.19 14.79
CA GLU A 223 -6.59 -9.61 15.64
C GLU A 223 -5.20 -9.78 15.02
N VAL A 224 -4.37 -8.73 15.13
CA VAL A 224 -2.93 -8.79 14.85
C VAL A 224 -2.17 -8.24 16.06
N HIS A 225 -0.98 -8.79 16.32
CA HIS A 225 -0.24 -8.42 17.53
C HIS A 225 0.58 -7.14 17.39
N ASP A 226 1.01 -6.78 16.19
CA ASP A 226 1.79 -5.58 15.95
C ASP A 226 0.88 -4.43 15.49
N VAL A 227 0.92 -3.33 16.24
CA VAL A 227 0.07 -2.13 16.03
C VAL A 227 0.34 -1.40 14.71
N THR A 228 1.40 -1.76 14.01
CA THR A 228 1.75 -1.18 12.71
C THR A 228 1.05 -1.89 11.54
N LEU A 229 0.48 -3.08 11.77
CA LEU A 229 -0.02 -3.96 10.72
C LEU A 229 -1.52 -3.87 10.36
N PRO A 230 -2.44 -3.35 11.20
CA PRO A 230 -3.87 -3.46 10.92
C PRO A 230 -4.28 -2.95 9.54
N SER A 231 -3.65 -1.87 9.03
CA SER A 231 -4.00 -1.32 7.72
C SER A 231 -3.58 -2.23 6.58
N ASP A 232 -2.37 -2.76 6.62
CA ASP A 232 -1.83 -3.59 5.54
C ASP A 232 -2.54 -4.95 5.49
N VAL A 233 -2.74 -5.56 6.65
CA VAL A 233 -3.47 -6.83 6.74
C VAL A 233 -4.92 -6.67 6.29
N ALA A 234 -5.60 -5.58 6.69
CA ALA A 234 -6.96 -5.30 6.24
C ALA A 234 -7.04 -5.07 4.73
N ASP A 235 -6.08 -4.32 4.15
CA ASP A 235 -6.00 -4.11 2.69
C ASP A 235 -5.84 -5.44 1.95
N ILE A 236 -4.93 -6.31 2.40
CA ILE A 236 -4.69 -7.62 1.79
C ILE A 236 -5.92 -8.52 1.90
N LEU A 237 -6.47 -8.68 3.10
CA LEU A 237 -7.62 -9.57 3.32
C LEU A 237 -8.87 -9.11 2.54
N ALA A 238 -9.04 -7.79 2.32
CA ALA A 238 -10.20 -7.27 1.61
C ALA A 238 -10.01 -7.16 0.10
N ARG A 239 -8.78 -6.94 -0.39
CA ARG A 239 -8.48 -6.67 -1.81
C ARG A 239 -7.92 -7.91 -2.51
N ASP A 240 -6.91 -8.54 -1.89
CA ASP A 240 -6.08 -9.52 -2.60
C ASP A 240 -6.60 -10.95 -2.44
N ARG A 241 -7.28 -11.25 -1.34
CA ARG A 241 -7.92 -12.55 -1.11
C ARG A 241 -9.38 -12.57 -1.59
N LEU A 242 -9.85 -13.76 -1.97
CA LEU A 242 -11.24 -13.98 -2.39
C LEU A 242 -12.20 -13.79 -1.20
N ASN A 243 -12.46 -12.54 -0.85
CA ASN A 243 -13.36 -12.17 0.25
C ASN A 243 -14.50 -11.29 -0.29
N SER A 244 -15.73 -11.62 0.08
CA SER A 244 -16.94 -10.91 -0.35
C SER A 244 -17.51 -9.97 0.74
N ARG A 245 -16.86 -9.88 1.91
CA ARG A 245 -17.37 -9.15 3.08
C ARG A 245 -16.37 -8.10 3.55
N PRO A 246 -16.84 -7.02 4.21
CA PRO A 246 -15.96 -6.07 4.87
C PRO A 246 -15.07 -6.76 5.91
N VAL A 247 -13.83 -6.30 6.00
CA VAL A 247 -12.81 -6.81 6.91
C VAL A 247 -12.48 -5.75 7.96
N LEU A 248 -12.47 -6.16 9.22
CA LEU A 248 -12.00 -5.39 10.36
C LEU A 248 -10.76 -6.06 10.92
N VAL A 249 -9.64 -5.34 10.96
CA VAL A 249 -8.40 -5.79 11.59
C VAL A 249 -8.05 -4.84 12.73
N TYR A 250 -7.70 -5.38 13.88
CA TYR A 250 -7.33 -4.57 15.03
C TYR A 250 -6.05 -5.06 15.72
N ALA A 251 -5.43 -4.14 16.47
CA ALA A 251 -4.30 -4.45 17.35
C ALA A 251 -4.39 -3.65 18.64
N HIS A 252 -3.98 -4.27 19.74
CA HIS A 252 -3.88 -3.62 21.04
C HIS A 252 -2.61 -2.75 21.13
N ALA A 253 -2.76 -1.50 21.55
CA ALA A 253 -1.71 -0.51 21.78
C ALA A 253 -1.77 0.00 23.22
N GLY A 254 -1.36 -0.82 24.17
CA GLY A 254 -1.50 -0.52 25.60
C GLY A 254 -2.97 -0.40 26.03
N SER A 255 -3.38 0.78 26.49
CA SER A 255 -4.76 1.07 26.90
C SER A 255 -5.72 1.35 25.73
N SER A 256 -5.22 1.45 24.51
CA SER A 256 -6.01 1.71 23.30
C SER A 256 -5.95 0.54 22.33
N CYS A 257 -6.90 0.50 21.40
CA CYS A 257 -6.96 -0.45 20.30
C CYS A 257 -7.00 0.34 19.00
N ARG A 258 -6.11 0.01 18.05
CA ARG A 258 -6.09 0.55 16.71
C ARG A 258 -6.85 -0.38 15.78
N ILE A 259 -7.77 0.17 15.00
CA ILE A 259 -8.66 -0.57 14.11
C ILE A 259 -8.50 -0.05 12.70
N SER A 260 -8.46 -0.97 11.73
CA SER A 260 -8.54 -0.68 10.31
C SER A 260 -9.65 -1.52 9.67
N ILE A 261 -10.47 -0.87 8.84
CA ILE A 261 -11.61 -1.50 8.17
C ILE A 261 -11.49 -1.26 6.67
N ARG A 262 -11.73 -2.31 5.90
CA ARG A 262 -11.70 -2.29 4.44
C ARG A 262 -12.89 -3.04 3.85
N CYS A 263 -13.40 -2.52 2.74
CA CYS A 263 -14.40 -3.20 1.93
C CYS A 263 -13.76 -3.79 0.66
N PRO A 264 -14.08 -5.04 0.32
CA PRO A 264 -13.69 -5.63 -0.96
C PRO A 264 -14.19 -4.82 -2.16
N ALA A 265 -13.59 -5.04 -3.33
CA ALA A 265 -14.09 -4.49 -4.58
C ALA A 265 -15.54 -4.92 -4.83
N GLY A 266 -16.37 -4.01 -5.33
CA GLY A 266 -17.78 -4.30 -5.63
C GLY A 266 -18.76 -4.06 -4.47
N LEU A 267 -18.30 -3.92 -3.22
CA LEU A 267 -19.16 -3.46 -2.13
C LEU A 267 -19.17 -1.92 -2.08
N THR A 268 -20.35 -1.35 -2.27
CA THR A 268 -20.61 0.08 -2.06
C THR A 268 -21.20 0.30 -0.67
N ALA A 269 -20.36 0.67 0.30
CA ALA A 269 -20.82 0.97 1.65
C ALA A 269 -20.06 2.21 2.16
N GLU A 270 -20.81 3.19 2.65
CA GLU A 270 -20.26 4.39 3.30
C GLU A 270 -19.80 4.04 4.72
N ILE A 271 -18.63 3.39 4.83
CA ILE A 271 -18.14 2.91 6.14
C ILE A 271 -17.62 4.01 7.05
N GLY A 272 -17.12 5.11 6.50
CA GLY A 272 -16.52 6.20 7.28
C GLY A 272 -17.43 6.81 8.34
N PRO A 273 -18.66 7.23 8.00
CA PRO A 273 -19.64 7.75 8.96
C PRO A 273 -20.00 6.75 10.04
N VAL A 274 -20.26 5.49 9.67
CA VAL A 274 -20.62 4.40 10.60
C VAL A 274 -19.49 4.15 11.60
N VAL A 275 -18.25 4.04 11.14
CA VAL A 275 -17.06 3.85 11.99
C VAL A 275 -16.87 5.02 12.94
N ARG A 276 -17.13 6.25 12.50
CA ARG A 276 -17.06 7.44 13.37
C ARG A 276 -18.05 7.36 14.51
N GLU A 277 -19.30 6.98 14.22
CA GLU A 277 -20.35 6.87 15.22
C GLU A 277 -20.06 5.76 16.23
N ILE A 278 -19.70 4.57 15.78
CA ILE A 278 -19.36 3.45 16.65
C ILE A 278 -18.15 3.78 17.52
N ALA A 279 -17.10 4.40 16.95
CA ALA A 279 -15.91 4.78 17.69
C ALA A 279 -16.24 5.80 18.79
N ALA A 280 -17.07 6.81 18.50
CA ALA A 280 -17.53 7.79 19.47
C ALA A 280 -18.32 7.13 20.62
N THR A 281 -19.23 6.18 20.31
CA THR A 281 -19.98 5.40 21.31
C THR A 281 -19.04 4.58 22.22
N CYS A 282 -17.91 4.10 21.67
CA CYS A 282 -16.88 3.40 22.44
C CYS A 282 -15.95 4.33 23.23
N GLY A 283 -16.12 5.65 23.13
CA GLY A 283 -15.26 6.65 23.80
C GLY A 283 -13.94 6.87 23.09
N GLY A 284 -13.87 6.61 21.78
CA GLY A 284 -12.72 6.81 20.92
C GLY A 284 -12.99 7.76 19.77
N ASN A 285 -12.11 7.74 18.78
CA ASN A 285 -12.21 8.51 17.56
C ASN A 285 -12.07 7.59 16.34
N GLY A 286 -12.82 7.89 15.29
CA GLY A 286 -12.77 7.12 14.04
C GLY A 286 -13.33 7.92 12.87
N GLY A 287 -13.21 7.33 11.69
CA GLY A 287 -13.72 7.90 10.45
C GLY A 287 -13.02 7.29 9.25
N GLY A 288 -13.30 7.83 8.08
CA GLY A 288 -12.75 7.35 6.83
C GLY A 288 -13.59 7.79 5.65
N HIS A 289 -13.39 7.07 4.57
CA HIS A 289 -14.08 7.26 3.28
C HIS A 289 -15.01 6.06 2.99
N THR A 290 -15.53 6.00 1.80
CA THR A 290 -16.49 4.97 1.37
C THR A 290 -16.01 3.54 1.61
N ARG A 291 -14.76 3.21 1.30
CA ARG A 291 -14.24 1.83 1.36
C ARG A 291 -13.13 1.61 2.37
N ARG A 292 -12.63 2.66 3.02
CA ARG A 292 -11.50 2.64 3.96
C ARG A 292 -11.84 3.46 5.18
N ALA A 293 -11.77 2.86 6.35
CA ALA A 293 -11.95 3.56 7.61
C ALA A 293 -10.99 3.04 8.68
N GLY A 294 -10.82 3.84 9.72
CA GLY A 294 -10.01 3.48 10.87
C GLY A 294 -10.56 4.08 12.15
N ALA A 295 -10.21 3.49 13.27
CA ALA A 295 -10.57 3.99 14.57
C ALA A 295 -9.48 3.73 15.61
N THR A 296 -9.48 4.55 16.65
CA THR A 296 -8.74 4.29 17.89
C THR A 296 -9.71 4.40 19.04
N ILE A 297 -9.84 3.31 19.81
CA ILE A 297 -10.78 3.20 20.92
C ILE A 297 -10.06 2.65 22.17
N PRO A 298 -10.62 2.75 23.39
CA PRO A 298 -10.10 2.04 24.55
C PRO A 298 -10.08 0.52 24.34
N SER A 299 -8.99 -0.17 24.72
CA SER A 299 -8.78 -1.61 24.48
C SER A 299 -9.94 -2.49 24.96
N GLY A 300 -10.54 -2.18 26.12
CA GLY A 300 -11.68 -2.94 26.67
C GLY A 300 -12.99 -2.77 25.90
N LYS A 301 -13.02 -1.97 24.83
CA LYS A 301 -14.22 -1.69 24.03
C LYS A 301 -14.25 -2.41 22.67
N ILE A 302 -13.21 -3.19 22.33
CA ILE A 302 -13.16 -3.86 21.01
C ILE A 302 -14.34 -4.80 20.78
N GLY A 303 -14.75 -5.58 21.78
CA GLY A 303 -15.91 -6.47 21.64
C GLY A 303 -17.25 -5.74 21.46
N VAL A 304 -17.38 -4.51 21.99
CA VAL A 304 -18.56 -3.66 21.76
C VAL A 304 -18.49 -3.12 20.32
N PHE A 305 -17.35 -2.61 19.93
CA PHE A 305 -17.13 -2.07 18.57
C PHE A 305 -17.40 -3.12 17.50
N SER A 306 -16.83 -4.33 17.66
CA SER A 306 -16.98 -5.44 16.71
C SER A 306 -18.45 -5.86 16.55
N ARG A 307 -19.21 -5.99 17.64
CA ARG A 307 -20.64 -6.30 17.56
C ARG A 307 -21.43 -5.22 16.85
N SER A 308 -21.26 -3.96 17.24
CA SER A 308 -21.96 -2.85 16.58
C SER A 308 -21.60 -2.74 15.09
N TRP A 309 -20.34 -3.06 14.72
CA TRP A 309 -19.91 -3.14 13.35
C TRP A 309 -20.64 -4.26 12.58
N GLN A 310 -20.70 -5.46 13.15
CA GLN A 310 -21.38 -6.60 12.52
C GLN A 310 -22.88 -6.35 12.38
N GLU A 311 -23.53 -5.76 13.37
CA GLU A 311 -24.95 -5.38 13.32
C GLU A 311 -25.22 -4.33 12.23
N ALA A 312 -24.35 -3.33 12.11
CA ALA A 312 -24.51 -2.25 11.10
C ALA A 312 -24.41 -2.76 9.65
N PHE A 313 -23.68 -3.84 9.40
CA PHE A 313 -23.49 -4.42 8.06
C PHE A 313 -24.15 -5.79 7.89
N ALA A 314 -24.97 -6.22 8.83
CA ALA A 314 -25.67 -7.51 8.83
C ALA A 314 -24.74 -8.71 8.54
N LEU A 315 -23.56 -8.72 9.19
CA LEU A 315 -22.50 -9.72 9.01
C LEU A 315 -22.68 -10.93 9.94
#